data_281db3026113978a010897254e97775a
#
_entry.id   281db3026113978a010897254e97775a
#
_cell.length_a   1.000
_cell.length_b   1.000
_cell.length_c   1.000
_cell.angle_alpha   90.00
_cell.angle_beta   90.00
_cell.angle_gamma   90.00
#
_symmetry.space_group_name_H-M   'P 1'
#
loop_
_entity.id
_entity.type
_entity.pdbx_description
1 polymer ?
#
loop_
_entity_poly.entity_id
_entity_poly.type
_entity_poly.pdbx_seq_one_letter_code
_entity_poly.pdbx_strand_id
1 'polypeptide(L)'
;MDSDIHGIKEIVPIDNHFNFSLLGIQVLSMSKRIMNEVMCLAYDIGCRIYYQDTDSMHIVHEDLEKLEKAFEEKYHRPLKGTNLGQFHSDFTSFNGREDVQCAVESLFLMKKMYIDKLLLSDNTYDYMFRGKGLTVKSILNLAKDKYNNDLMTLYNDLYNGKKLTFDLAKGQTCFKMTKDLAVANLSSFPRKIKVKYEEGNEDDYFK
;
A
#
# COMPACT_ATOMS: atom_id res chain seq x y z
N MET A 1 14.23 -22.93 27.01
CA MET A 1 15.02 -23.51 25.91
C MET A 1 15.05 -22.42 24.83
N ASP A 2 16.12 -21.65 24.82
CA ASP A 2 16.39 -20.70 23.75
C ASP A 2 16.81 -21.50 22.52
N SER A 3 16.00 -21.48 21.49
CA SER A 3 16.39 -22.03 20.20
C SER A 3 17.34 -21.03 19.55
N ASP A 4 18.62 -21.33 19.58
CA ASP A 4 19.62 -20.59 18.80
C ASP A 4 19.28 -20.73 17.32
N ILE A 5 18.79 -19.63 16.74
CA ILE A 5 18.56 -19.55 15.30
C ILE A 5 19.91 -19.23 14.66
N HIS A 6 20.57 -20.23 14.14
CA HIS A 6 21.76 -20.05 13.32
C HIS A 6 21.34 -19.66 11.90
N GLY A 7 21.56 -18.41 11.53
CA GLY A 7 21.45 -17.98 10.13
C GLY A 7 22.64 -18.46 9.34
N ILE A 8 22.42 -19.33 8.36
CA ILE A 8 23.44 -19.73 7.38
C ILE A 8 23.48 -18.64 6.29
N LYS A 9 24.64 -17.99 6.13
CA LYS A 9 24.88 -17.09 5.01
C LYS A 9 25.49 -17.88 3.88
N GLU A 10 24.70 -18.20 2.87
CA GLU A 10 25.19 -18.75 1.61
C GLU A 10 25.49 -17.60 0.65
N ILE A 11 26.73 -17.49 0.22
CA ILE A 11 27.12 -16.56 -0.86
C ILE A 11 27.12 -17.36 -2.15
N VAL A 12 26.06 -17.19 -2.94
CA VAL A 12 25.96 -17.78 -4.26
C VAL A 12 26.75 -16.89 -5.23
N PRO A 13 27.73 -17.43 -5.99
CA PRO A 13 28.44 -16.68 -7.02
C PRO A 13 27.45 -16.09 -8.05
N ILE A 14 27.76 -14.91 -8.57
CA ILE A 14 26.88 -14.18 -9.49
C ILE A 14 26.59 -14.97 -10.77
N ASP A 15 27.51 -15.80 -11.19
CA ASP A 15 27.42 -16.68 -12.38
C ASP A 15 26.38 -17.80 -12.20
N ASN A 16 26.01 -18.12 -10.95
CA ASN A 16 24.94 -19.09 -10.61
C ASN A 16 23.58 -18.44 -10.50
N HIS A 17 23.49 -17.12 -10.59
CA HIS A 17 22.22 -16.40 -10.62
C HIS A 17 21.67 -16.37 -12.05
N PHE A 18 20.76 -17.30 -12.33
CA PHE A 18 19.98 -17.27 -13.55
C PHE A 18 18.91 -16.17 -13.44
N ASN A 19 19.25 -14.96 -13.86
CA ASN A 19 18.35 -13.81 -13.78
C ASN A 19 18.11 -13.19 -15.15
N PHE A 20 16.88 -13.33 -15.64
CA PHE A 20 16.43 -12.64 -16.86
C PHE A 20 16.10 -11.17 -16.58
N SER A 21 17.09 -10.38 -16.22
CA SER A 21 16.91 -8.96 -15.88
C SER A 21 16.22 -8.16 -16.99
N LEU A 22 16.52 -8.47 -18.26
CA LEU A 22 15.88 -7.82 -19.42
C LEU A 22 14.37 -8.10 -19.46
N LEU A 23 13.95 -9.33 -19.16
CA LEU A 23 12.52 -9.65 -19.08
C LEU A 23 11.84 -8.89 -17.96
N GLY A 24 12.50 -8.80 -16.79
CA GLY A 24 12.00 -8.01 -15.67
C GLY A 24 11.83 -6.53 -16.01
N ILE A 25 12.79 -5.92 -16.70
CA ILE A 25 12.71 -4.55 -17.20
C ILE A 25 11.55 -4.39 -18.18
N GLN A 26 11.35 -5.35 -19.06
CA GLN A 26 10.27 -5.33 -20.05
C GLN A 26 8.88 -5.36 -19.38
N VAL A 27 8.69 -6.29 -18.44
CA VAL A 27 7.43 -6.42 -17.66
C VAL A 27 7.14 -5.13 -16.89
N LEU A 28 8.12 -4.59 -16.17
CA LEU A 28 7.94 -3.33 -15.42
C LEU A 28 7.63 -2.14 -16.33
N SER A 29 8.28 -2.08 -17.51
CA SER A 29 8.04 -1.02 -18.49
C SER A 29 6.62 -1.09 -19.07
N MET A 30 6.11 -2.29 -19.32
CA MET A 30 4.72 -2.49 -19.78
C MET A 30 3.71 -2.14 -18.69
N SER A 31 3.94 -2.55 -17.45
CA SER A 31 3.10 -2.18 -16.31
C SER A 31 3.03 -0.66 -16.16
N LYS A 32 4.19 0.02 -16.19
CA LYS A 32 4.26 1.47 -16.13
C LYS A 32 3.52 2.15 -17.29
N ARG A 33 3.62 1.60 -18.49
CA ARG A 33 2.90 2.11 -19.65
C ARG A 33 1.39 2.05 -19.42
N ILE A 34 0.85 0.91 -18.96
CA ILE A 34 -0.59 0.73 -18.70
C ILE A 34 -1.06 1.72 -17.65
N MET A 35 -0.32 1.87 -16.55
CA MET A 35 -0.64 2.86 -15.52
C MET A 35 -0.66 4.29 -16.06
N ASN A 36 0.33 4.67 -16.88
CA ASN A 36 0.39 6.00 -17.49
C ASN A 36 -0.78 6.23 -18.47
N GLU A 37 -1.17 5.25 -19.29
CA GLU A 37 -2.31 5.34 -20.18
C GLU A 37 -3.59 5.69 -19.41
N VAL A 38 -3.82 5.02 -18.28
CA VAL A 38 -5.00 5.24 -17.44
C VAL A 38 -4.93 6.60 -16.72
N MET A 39 -3.80 6.92 -16.13
CA MET A 39 -3.64 8.18 -15.37
C MET A 39 -3.74 9.41 -16.28
N CYS A 40 -3.05 9.40 -17.43
CA CYS A 40 -3.12 10.52 -18.36
C CYS A 40 -4.55 10.70 -18.88
N LEU A 41 -5.23 9.61 -19.20
CA LEU A 41 -6.62 9.68 -19.64
C LEU A 41 -7.54 10.21 -18.53
N ALA A 42 -7.40 9.70 -17.31
CA ALA A 42 -8.15 10.16 -16.14
C ALA A 42 -7.97 11.68 -15.94
N TYR A 43 -6.74 12.16 -16.04
CA TYR A 43 -6.43 13.59 -15.96
C TYR A 43 -7.08 14.38 -17.10
N ASP A 44 -6.92 13.92 -18.36
CA ASP A 44 -7.47 14.57 -19.55
C ASP A 44 -8.99 14.77 -19.49
N ILE A 45 -9.71 13.80 -18.91
CA ILE A 45 -11.16 13.84 -18.79
C ILE A 45 -11.67 14.36 -17.44
N GLY A 46 -10.75 14.80 -16.55
CA GLY A 46 -11.07 15.38 -15.25
C GLY A 46 -11.60 14.38 -14.23
N CYS A 47 -11.16 13.12 -14.28
CA CYS A 47 -11.40 12.15 -13.21
C CYS A 47 -10.42 12.37 -12.05
N ARG A 48 -10.91 12.21 -10.82
CA ARG A 48 -10.16 12.48 -9.60
C ARG A 48 -9.46 11.21 -9.11
N ILE A 49 -8.12 11.23 -9.12
CA ILE A 49 -7.28 10.18 -8.52
C ILE A 49 -6.78 10.71 -7.18
N TYR A 50 -7.09 10.01 -6.08
CA TYR A 50 -6.69 10.41 -4.74
C TYR A 50 -5.40 9.77 -4.26
N TYR A 51 -5.13 8.54 -4.71
CA TYR A 51 -3.95 7.80 -4.30
C TYR A 51 -3.52 6.83 -5.39
N GLN A 52 -2.22 6.61 -5.45
CA GLN A 52 -1.62 5.67 -6.39
C GLN A 52 -0.43 4.96 -5.74
N ASP A 53 -0.32 3.66 -5.98
CA ASP A 53 0.85 2.88 -5.60
C ASP A 53 1.17 1.85 -6.68
N THR A 54 2.31 2.01 -7.34
CA THR A 54 2.91 1.12 -8.35
C THR A 54 1.96 0.72 -9.48
N ASP A 55 0.97 -0.13 -9.22
CA ASP A 55 0.04 -0.76 -10.18
C ASP A 55 -1.44 -0.64 -9.76
N SER A 56 -1.71 0.20 -8.77
CA SER A 56 -3.06 0.46 -8.27
C SER A 56 -3.35 1.95 -8.13
N MET A 57 -4.63 2.31 -8.15
CA MET A 57 -5.08 3.68 -7.90
C MET A 57 -6.43 3.70 -7.18
N HIS A 58 -6.62 4.69 -6.31
CA HIS A 58 -7.90 5.03 -5.72
C HIS A 58 -8.51 6.17 -6.51
N ILE A 59 -9.65 5.91 -7.09
CA ILE A 59 -10.41 6.85 -7.93
C ILE A 59 -11.78 7.08 -7.31
N VAL A 60 -12.37 8.24 -7.55
CA VAL A 60 -13.75 8.51 -7.16
C VAL A 60 -14.69 7.54 -7.85
N HIS A 61 -15.60 6.94 -7.08
CA HIS A 61 -16.50 5.91 -7.58
C HIS A 61 -17.36 6.39 -8.78
N GLU A 62 -17.87 7.62 -8.69
CA GLU A 62 -18.67 8.24 -9.75
C GLU A 62 -17.89 8.48 -11.07
N ASP A 63 -16.57 8.63 -10.96
CA ASP A 63 -15.71 8.87 -12.13
C ASP A 63 -15.35 7.57 -12.87
N LEU A 64 -15.57 6.40 -12.25
CA LEU A 64 -15.12 5.11 -12.76
C LEU A 64 -15.77 4.75 -14.10
N GLU A 65 -17.09 4.86 -14.22
CA GLU A 65 -17.81 4.56 -15.48
C GLU A 65 -17.37 5.48 -16.62
N LYS A 66 -17.16 6.74 -16.32
CA LYS A 66 -16.67 7.73 -17.28
C LYS A 66 -15.29 7.35 -17.80
N LEU A 67 -14.39 6.94 -16.89
CA LEU A 67 -13.06 6.51 -17.25
C LEU A 67 -13.06 5.22 -18.07
N GLU A 68 -13.91 4.25 -17.73
CA GLU A 68 -14.04 3.00 -18.48
C GLU A 68 -14.44 3.23 -19.91
N LYS A 69 -15.51 4.01 -20.13
CA LYS A 69 -15.99 4.35 -21.49
C LYS A 69 -14.93 5.07 -22.31
N ALA A 70 -14.29 6.08 -21.73
CA ALA A 70 -13.26 6.84 -22.42
C ALA A 70 -12.01 5.99 -22.74
N PHE A 71 -11.66 5.06 -21.84
CA PHE A 71 -10.53 4.16 -22.04
C PHE A 71 -10.80 3.16 -23.17
N GLU A 72 -11.98 2.56 -23.19
CA GLU A 72 -12.39 1.63 -24.25
C GLU A 72 -12.47 2.33 -25.61
N GLU A 73 -13.00 3.53 -25.66
CA GLU A 73 -13.05 4.35 -26.87
C GLU A 73 -11.65 4.69 -27.41
N LYS A 74 -10.73 5.10 -26.53
CA LYS A 74 -9.39 5.55 -26.91
C LYS A 74 -8.44 4.40 -27.26
N TYR A 75 -8.49 3.31 -26.47
CA TYR A 75 -7.51 2.23 -26.57
C TYR A 75 -8.06 0.92 -27.14
N HIS A 76 -9.35 0.86 -27.48
CA HIS A 76 -10.04 -0.29 -28.07
C HIS A 76 -9.86 -1.60 -27.27
N ARG A 77 -9.80 -1.49 -25.94
CA ARG A 77 -9.71 -2.59 -25.00
C ARG A 77 -10.38 -2.23 -23.68
N PRO A 78 -10.98 -3.22 -22.98
CA PRO A 78 -11.63 -2.95 -21.70
C PRO A 78 -10.62 -2.56 -20.63
N LEU A 79 -10.99 -1.58 -19.78
CA LEU A 79 -10.20 -1.17 -18.63
C LEU A 79 -10.27 -2.21 -17.52
N LYS A 80 -11.49 -2.68 -17.21
CA LYS A 80 -11.73 -3.69 -16.15
C LYS A 80 -11.76 -5.12 -16.69
N GLY A 81 -11.31 -6.05 -15.86
CA GLY A 81 -11.36 -7.48 -16.13
C GLY A 81 -10.34 -8.26 -15.35
N THR A 82 -10.20 -9.55 -15.69
CA THR A 82 -9.30 -10.49 -15.04
C THR A 82 -8.06 -10.84 -15.87
N ASN A 83 -7.95 -10.29 -17.07
CA ASN A 83 -6.81 -10.53 -17.93
C ASN A 83 -5.63 -9.63 -17.58
N LEU A 84 -4.43 -10.03 -18.00
CA LEU A 84 -3.21 -9.22 -17.84
C LEU A 84 -3.40 -7.82 -18.45
N GLY A 85 -3.09 -6.79 -17.65
CA GLY A 85 -3.21 -5.40 -18.04
C GLY A 85 -4.61 -4.81 -17.89
N GLN A 86 -5.54 -5.55 -17.30
CA GLN A 86 -6.85 -5.05 -16.87
C GLN A 86 -6.86 -4.80 -15.37
N PHE A 87 -7.69 -3.86 -14.95
CA PHE A 87 -7.89 -3.53 -13.54
C PHE A 87 -9.11 -4.27 -12.97
N HIS A 88 -9.04 -4.58 -11.70
CA HIS A 88 -10.18 -5.09 -10.92
C HIS A 88 -10.18 -4.41 -9.54
N SER A 89 -11.30 -4.51 -8.84
CA SER A 89 -11.36 -4.04 -7.46
C SER A 89 -10.44 -4.90 -6.58
N ASP A 90 -9.53 -4.25 -5.88
CA ASP A 90 -8.57 -4.89 -4.96
C ASP A 90 -8.93 -4.62 -3.48
N PHE A 91 -10.15 -4.13 -3.25
CA PHE A 91 -10.66 -3.94 -1.91
C PHE A 91 -10.96 -5.28 -1.26
N THR A 92 -10.17 -5.61 -0.27
CA THR A 92 -10.40 -6.74 0.62
C THR A 92 -10.40 -6.22 2.04
N SER A 93 -11.46 -6.50 2.78
CA SER A 93 -11.53 -6.06 4.16
C SER A 93 -10.46 -6.76 5.01
N PHE A 94 -10.10 -6.14 6.10
CA PHE A 94 -9.13 -6.71 7.03
C PHE A 94 -9.60 -8.07 7.61
N ASN A 95 -10.92 -8.31 7.67
CA ASN A 95 -11.51 -9.59 8.07
C ASN A 95 -11.59 -10.63 6.91
N GLY A 96 -11.03 -10.29 5.74
CA GLY A 96 -10.97 -11.19 4.58
C GLY A 96 -12.26 -11.24 3.75
N ARG A 97 -13.17 -10.27 3.91
CA ARG A 97 -14.36 -10.16 3.07
C ARG A 97 -14.01 -9.49 1.74
N GLU A 98 -14.51 -10.06 0.67
CA GLU A 98 -14.29 -9.59 -0.72
C GLU A 98 -15.56 -8.94 -1.32
N ASP A 99 -16.68 -9.02 -0.61
CA ASP A 99 -17.98 -8.46 -1.03
C ASP A 99 -18.09 -6.96 -0.79
N VAL A 100 -17.02 -6.23 -1.14
CA VAL A 100 -16.92 -4.78 -0.97
C VAL A 100 -17.59 -4.07 -2.15
N GLN A 101 -18.48 -3.12 -1.84
CA GLN A 101 -19.10 -2.27 -2.85
C GLN A 101 -18.20 -1.08 -3.21
N CYS A 102 -17.78 -0.32 -2.20
CA CYS A 102 -16.88 0.82 -2.38
C CYS A 102 -16.22 1.21 -1.06
N ALA A 103 -15.23 2.09 -1.11
CA ALA A 103 -14.74 2.83 0.03
C ALA A 103 -15.59 4.10 0.19
N VAL A 104 -16.17 4.30 1.38
CA VAL A 104 -17.02 5.46 1.68
C VAL A 104 -16.24 6.60 2.32
N GLU A 105 -15.12 6.29 2.93
CA GLU A 105 -14.22 7.26 3.56
C GLU A 105 -12.80 6.74 3.48
N SER A 106 -11.84 7.59 3.11
CA SER A 106 -10.43 7.21 2.99
C SER A 106 -9.53 8.30 3.56
N LEU A 107 -8.48 7.91 4.26
CA LEU A 107 -7.42 8.79 4.74
C LEU A 107 -6.08 8.32 4.18
N PHE A 108 -5.48 9.12 3.31
CA PHE A 108 -4.16 8.86 2.74
C PHE A 108 -3.12 9.72 3.46
N LEU A 109 -2.25 9.09 4.24
CA LEU A 109 -1.28 9.79 5.06
C LEU A 109 0.05 9.99 4.33
N MET A 110 0.50 8.92 3.69
CA MET A 110 1.73 8.88 2.92
C MET A 110 1.78 7.59 2.08
N LYS A 111 2.82 7.46 1.26
CA LYS A 111 3.04 6.25 0.46
C LYS A 111 3.00 4.98 1.34
N LYS A 112 2.10 4.06 1.00
CA LYS A 112 1.85 2.78 1.71
C LYS A 112 1.38 2.96 3.15
N MET A 113 0.70 4.07 3.44
CA MET A 113 0.11 4.35 4.74
C MET A 113 -1.23 5.06 4.57
N TYR A 114 -2.30 4.30 4.67
CA TYR A 114 -3.67 4.76 4.47
C TYR A 114 -4.67 3.84 5.16
N ILE A 115 -5.90 4.31 5.25
CA ILE A 115 -7.06 3.54 5.69
C ILE A 115 -8.27 3.87 4.81
N ASP A 116 -9.00 2.84 4.45
CA ASP A 116 -10.28 2.90 3.75
C ASP A 116 -11.36 2.28 4.63
N LYS A 117 -12.46 3.00 4.82
CA LYS A 117 -13.70 2.47 5.39
C LYS A 117 -14.54 1.93 4.25
N LEU A 118 -14.74 0.63 4.25
CA LEU A 118 -15.38 -0.11 3.17
C LEU A 118 -16.85 -0.36 3.48
N LEU A 119 -17.72 -0.12 2.51
CA LEU A 119 -19.11 -0.54 2.53
C LEU A 119 -19.22 -1.95 1.95
N LEU A 120 -19.82 -2.86 2.70
CA LEU A 120 -20.02 -4.24 2.29
C LEU A 120 -21.43 -4.46 1.70
N SER A 121 -21.65 -5.59 1.03
CA SER A 121 -22.90 -5.91 0.36
C SER A 121 -24.11 -6.01 1.29
N ASP A 122 -23.89 -6.32 2.56
CA ASP A 122 -24.88 -6.38 3.62
C ASP A 122 -25.15 -5.03 4.31
N ASN A 123 -24.64 -3.92 3.75
CA ASN A 123 -24.69 -2.58 4.32
C ASN A 123 -23.96 -2.42 5.67
N THR A 124 -23.07 -3.33 6.01
CA THR A 124 -22.13 -3.16 7.13
C THR A 124 -20.84 -2.51 6.66
N TYR A 125 -20.01 -2.09 7.64
CA TYR A 125 -18.73 -1.47 7.36
C TYR A 125 -17.59 -2.32 7.88
N ASP A 126 -16.49 -2.34 7.11
CA ASP A 126 -15.22 -2.90 7.53
C ASP A 126 -14.08 -1.99 7.05
N TYR A 127 -12.85 -2.34 7.30
CA TYR A 127 -11.70 -1.51 6.98
C TYR A 127 -10.66 -2.26 6.14
N MET A 128 -10.04 -1.54 5.22
CA MET A 128 -8.76 -1.90 4.63
C MET A 128 -7.74 -0.86 5.04
N PHE A 129 -6.60 -1.28 5.55
CA PHE A 129 -5.57 -0.34 5.97
C PHE A 129 -4.16 -0.85 5.71
N ARG A 130 -3.26 0.10 5.52
CA ARG A 130 -1.82 -0.14 5.35
C ARG A 130 -1.05 0.76 6.31
N GLY A 131 0.03 0.23 6.86
CA GLY A 131 0.94 0.99 7.70
C GLY A 131 2.37 0.63 7.35
N LYS A 132 3.04 1.45 6.54
CA LYS A 132 4.42 1.20 6.11
C LYS A 132 5.35 0.93 7.28
N GLY A 133 5.94 -0.27 7.30
CA GLY A 133 6.86 -0.69 8.35
C GLY A 133 6.20 -1.09 9.68
N LEU A 134 4.87 -1.22 9.71
CA LEU A 134 4.11 -1.75 10.83
C LEU A 134 3.46 -3.06 10.43
N THR A 135 3.26 -3.96 11.38
CA THR A 135 2.39 -5.12 11.15
C THR A 135 0.94 -4.76 11.45
N VAL A 136 0.02 -5.44 10.78
CA VAL A 136 -1.42 -5.35 11.08
C VAL A 136 -1.66 -5.54 12.58
N LYS A 137 -1.03 -6.54 13.20
CA LYS A 137 -1.16 -6.82 14.63
C LYS A 137 -0.73 -5.65 15.52
N SER A 138 0.34 -4.94 15.16
CA SER A 138 0.79 -3.76 15.93
C SER A 138 -0.22 -2.62 15.86
N ILE A 139 -0.85 -2.41 14.71
CA ILE A 139 -1.88 -1.40 14.52
C ILE A 139 -3.13 -1.75 15.33
N LEU A 140 -3.60 -3.00 15.23
CA LEU A 140 -4.77 -3.48 15.95
C LEU A 140 -4.58 -3.44 17.48
N ASN A 141 -3.39 -3.82 17.98
CA ASN A 141 -3.10 -3.74 19.40
C ASN A 141 -3.19 -2.29 19.88
N LEU A 142 -2.59 -1.34 19.17
CA LEU A 142 -2.68 0.07 19.54
C LEU A 142 -4.12 0.59 19.47
N ALA A 143 -4.87 0.20 18.44
CA ALA A 143 -6.28 0.55 18.30
C ALA A 143 -7.12 0.03 19.48
N LYS A 144 -6.89 -1.22 19.88
CA LYS A 144 -7.55 -1.83 21.05
C LYS A 144 -7.20 -1.10 22.35
N ASP A 145 -5.91 -0.83 22.57
CA ASP A 145 -5.42 -0.32 23.85
C ASP A 145 -5.78 1.16 24.09
N LYS A 146 -5.86 1.97 23.01
CA LYS A 146 -5.99 3.44 23.13
C LYS A 146 -7.17 4.04 22.38
N TYR A 147 -7.80 3.31 21.48
CA TYR A 147 -8.85 3.85 20.59
C TYR A 147 -10.12 3.03 20.57
N ASN A 148 -10.33 2.11 21.54
CA ASN A 148 -11.52 1.24 21.60
C ASN A 148 -11.81 0.50 20.28
N ASN A 149 -10.77 0.05 19.58
CA ASN A 149 -10.81 -0.55 18.24
C ASN A 149 -11.23 0.40 17.11
N ASP A 150 -11.28 1.71 17.34
CA ASP A 150 -11.57 2.69 16.29
C ASP A 150 -10.30 3.01 15.50
N LEU A 151 -10.16 2.33 14.36
CA LEU A 151 -9.04 2.51 13.44
C LEU A 151 -9.07 3.87 12.73
N MET A 152 -10.27 4.39 12.41
CA MET A 152 -10.36 5.71 11.76
C MET A 152 -9.83 6.82 12.66
N THR A 153 -10.20 6.82 13.93
CA THR A 153 -9.69 7.79 14.90
C THR A 153 -8.17 7.67 15.08
N LEU A 154 -7.61 6.45 15.07
CA LEU A 154 -6.17 6.24 15.13
C LEU A 154 -5.47 6.88 13.93
N TYR A 155 -5.97 6.62 12.71
CA TYR A 155 -5.37 7.18 11.49
C TYR A 155 -5.59 8.70 11.39
N ASN A 156 -6.70 9.20 11.90
CA ASN A 156 -6.97 10.64 11.98
C ASN A 156 -6.01 11.37 12.92
N ASP A 157 -5.67 10.77 14.06
CA ASP A 157 -4.62 11.27 14.94
C ASP A 157 -3.26 11.36 14.24
N LEU A 158 -2.91 10.35 13.44
CA LEU A 158 -1.69 10.39 12.61
C LEU A 158 -1.77 11.47 11.54
N TYR A 159 -2.91 11.61 10.87
CA TYR A 159 -3.18 12.65 9.88
C TYR A 159 -2.98 14.05 10.49
N ASN A 160 -3.43 14.26 11.71
CA ASN A 160 -3.25 15.51 12.45
C ASN A 160 -1.84 15.68 13.06
N GLY A 161 -0.88 14.84 12.68
CA GLY A 161 0.52 14.94 13.09
C GLY A 161 0.82 14.49 14.51
N LYS A 162 -0.10 13.77 15.16
CA LYS A 162 0.13 13.19 16.48
C LYS A 162 1.18 12.08 16.37
N LYS A 163 2.11 12.08 17.33
CA LYS A 163 3.14 11.04 17.41
C LYS A 163 2.57 9.81 18.13
N LEU A 164 2.47 8.71 17.41
CA LEU A 164 2.03 7.42 17.96
C LEU A 164 3.20 6.46 18.10
N THR A 165 3.15 5.61 19.10
CA THR A 165 4.12 4.55 19.36
C THR A 165 3.44 3.21 19.16
N PHE A 166 3.99 2.40 18.26
CA PHE A 166 3.50 1.06 17.94
C PHE A 166 4.48 0.04 18.49
N ASP A 167 3.99 -0.87 19.32
CA ASP A 167 4.79 -1.99 19.78
C ASP A 167 4.87 -3.03 18.65
N LEU A 168 6.09 -3.50 18.38
CA LEU A 168 6.27 -4.54 17.40
C LEU A 168 5.75 -5.86 17.97
N ALA A 169 4.96 -6.58 17.17
CA ALA A 169 4.49 -7.91 17.54
C ALA A 169 5.68 -8.88 17.66
N LYS A 170 5.59 -9.86 18.58
CA LYS A 170 6.59 -10.94 18.69
C LYS A 170 6.83 -11.56 17.31
N GLY A 171 8.09 -11.71 16.93
CA GLY A 171 8.50 -12.22 15.62
C GLY A 171 8.76 -11.17 14.55
N GLN A 172 8.43 -9.89 14.80
CA GLN A 172 8.85 -8.79 13.93
C GLN A 172 10.24 -8.32 14.36
N THR A 173 11.26 -8.88 13.76
CA THR A 173 12.66 -8.58 14.06
C THR A 173 13.27 -7.66 13.01
N CYS A 174 14.05 -6.69 13.45
CA CYS A 174 14.93 -5.91 12.57
C CYS A 174 16.31 -6.56 12.54
N PHE A 175 16.73 -6.99 11.36
CA PHE A 175 18.12 -7.38 11.14
C PHE A 175 19.02 -6.15 11.14
N LYS A 176 19.97 -6.08 12.06
CA LYS A 176 21.09 -5.15 11.96
C LYS A 176 22.36 -5.96 11.89
N MET A 177 23.03 -5.89 10.76
CA MET A 177 24.40 -6.42 10.65
C MET A 177 25.34 -5.48 11.39
N THR A 178 26.30 -6.06 12.09
CA THR A 178 27.44 -5.30 12.65
C THR A 178 28.31 -4.76 11.52
N LYS A 179 29.11 -3.72 11.79
CA LYS A 179 29.95 -3.06 10.76
C LYS A 179 30.93 -4.01 10.08
N ASP A 180 31.37 -5.05 10.75
CA ASP A 180 32.25 -6.10 10.27
C ASP A 180 31.52 -7.23 9.52
N LEU A 181 30.18 -7.13 9.39
CA LEU A 181 29.33 -8.15 8.78
C LEU A 181 29.37 -9.53 9.44
N ALA A 182 29.98 -9.65 10.63
CA ALA A 182 30.19 -10.93 11.30
C ALA A 182 28.99 -11.37 12.15
N VAL A 183 28.20 -10.44 12.66
CA VAL A 183 27.07 -10.72 13.56
C VAL A 183 25.81 -9.98 13.11
N ALA A 184 24.69 -10.69 13.06
CA ALA A 184 23.36 -10.11 12.86
C ALA A 184 22.65 -10.01 14.23
N ASN A 185 22.38 -8.79 14.66
CA ASN A 185 21.57 -8.57 15.85
C ASN A 185 20.08 -8.53 15.49
N LEU A 186 19.32 -9.43 16.12
CA LEU A 186 17.86 -9.43 16.06
C LEU A 186 17.32 -8.60 17.22
N SER A 187 16.72 -7.47 16.92
CA SER A 187 16.11 -6.62 17.95
C SER A 187 14.70 -6.22 17.55
N SER A 188 13.78 -6.28 18.50
CA SER A 188 12.45 -5.70 18.39
C SER A 188 12.37 -4.47 19.29
N PHE A 189 12.04 -3.33 18.72
CA PHE A 189 11.80 -2.11 19.51
C PHE A 189 10.58 -1.37 18.99
N PRO A 190 9.87 -0.63 19.85
CA PRO A 190 8.69 0.11 19.45
C PRO A 190 9.00 1.12 18.34
N ARG A 191 8.11 1.22 17.35
CA ARG A 191 8.20 2.22 16.29
C ARG A 191 7.38 3.45 16.63
N LYS A 192 8.03 4.61 16.54
CA LYS A 192 7.39 5.91 16.73
C LYS A 192 7.11 6.50 15.36
N ILE A 193 5.85 6.72 15.05
CA ILE A 193 5.39 7.30 13.79
C ILE A 193 4.81 8.68 14.07
N LYS A 194 5.22 9.65 13.27
CA LYS A 194 4.63 10.97 13.17
C LYS A 194 4.60 11.36 11.71
N VAL A 195 3.44 11.65 11.18
CA VAL A 195 3.30 12.17 9.82
C VAL A 195 3.58 13.67 9.86
N LYS A 196 4.41 14.13 8.95
CA LYS A 196 4.64 15.56 8.70
C LYS A 196 4.23 15.82 7.25
N TYR A 197 3.41 16.82 7.06
CA TYR A 197 3.10 17.35 5.75
C TYR A 197 4.06 18.50 5.50
N GLU A 198 4.81 18.42 4.40
CA GLU A 198 5.51 19.57 3.84
C GLU A 198 4.53 20.23 2.89
N GLU A 199 4.32 21.52 3.02
CA GLU A 199 3.60 22.30 2.01
C GLU A 199 4.47 22.29 0.74
N GLY A 200 4.20 21.30 -0.13
CA GLY A 200 4.80 21.27 -1.46
C GLY A 200 4.20 22.39 -2.29
N ASN A 201 5.04 23.19 -2.94
CA ASN A 201 4.57 24.03 -4.03
C ASN A 201 4.00 23.11 -5.12
N GLU A 202 2.82 23.42 -5.63
CA GLU A 202 2.19 22.69 -6.75
C GLU A 202 3.14 22.55 -7.96
N ASP A 203 4.09 23.47 -8.13
CA ASP A 203 5.12 23.48 -9.16
C ASP A 203 6.16 22.34 -9.06
N ASP A 204 6.30 21.68 -7.93
CA ASP A 204 7.28 20.60 -7.75
C ASP A 204 6.80 19.24 -8.27
N TYR A 205 5.51 19.10 -8.57
CA TYR A 205 4.93 17.87 -9.11
C TYR A 205 5.05 17.72 -10.62
N PHE A 206 5.43 18.78 -11.34
CA PHE A 206 5.49 18.84 -12.82
C PHE A 206 6.90 19.08 -13.39
N LYS A 207 7.94 18.83 -12.59
CA LYS A 207 9.33 18.89 -13.07
C LYS A 207 9.91 17.53 -13.37
#